data_7c38612551ada15f3a279a45c4783d22
#
_entry.id   7c38612551ada15f3a279a45c4783d22
#
_cell.length_a   1.000
_cell.length_b   1.000
_cell.length_c   1.000
_cell.angle_alpha   90.00
_cell.angle_beta   90.00
_cell.angle_gamma   90.00
#
_symmetry.space_group_name_H-M   'P 1'
#
loop_
_entity.id
_entity.type
_entity.pdbx_description
1 polymer ?
#
loop_
_entity_poly.entity_id
_entity_poly.type
_entity_poly.pdbx_seq_one_letter_code
_entity_poly.pdbx_strand_id
1 'polypeptide(L)'
;MDILGKRLVVIGGAGLIGSHTVDQLTKHDVKEIIIYDNFVRGRYENLSEALKDPRVKIYDIGGDILQTDILDSALKGVDGVFHLAALWLLQCHEYPQSAFETNVRGTFNVMNSCVKNGVKRLVYSSSASVYGDAVEEPMTEDHPFNNQNFYGATKICGE
;
A
#
# COMPACT_ATOMS: atom_id res chain seq x y z
N MET A 1 -15.33 7.67 -3.66
CA MET A 1 -16.09 6.38 -3.60
C MET A 1 -16.57 6.22 -2.17
N ASP A 2 -17.84 5.95 -1.98
CA ASP A 2 -18.34 5.50 -0.68
C ASP A 2 -17.82 4.09 -0.40
N ILE A 3 -17.42 3.81 0.84
CA ILE A 3 -16.88 2.51 1.27
C ILE A 3 -17.95 1.58 1.86
N LEU A 4 -19.18 2.05 2.01
CA LEU A 4 -20.30 1.29 2.54
C LEU A 4 -20.54 0.00 1.75
N GLY A 5 -20.52 -1.14 2.42
CA GLY A 5 -20.73 -2.46 1.82
C GLY A 5 -19.64 -2.91 0.84
N LYS A 6 -18.46 -2.27 0.83
CA LYS A 6 -17.36 -2.54 -0.12
C LYS A 6 -16.37 -3.58 0.40
N ARG A 7 -15.77 -4.31 -0.53
CA ARG A 7 -14.60 -5.16 -0.29
C ARG A 7 -13.33 -4.36 -0.54
N LEU A 8 -12.49 -4.26 0.47
CA LEU A 8 -11.27 -3.45 0.45
C LEU A 8 -10.04 -4.34 0.69
N VAL A 9 -8.96 -4.04 0.00
CA VAL A 9 -7.64 -4.65 0.24
C VAL A 9 -6.69 -3.60 0.78
N VAL A 10 -5.96 -3.94 1.83
CA VAL A 10 -4.86 -3.13 2.36
C VAL A 10 -3.54 -3.86 2.11
N ILE A 11 -2.81 -3.42 1.08
CA ILE A 11 -1.49 -3.94 0.72
C ILE A 11 -0.45 -3.29 1.62
N GLY A 12 0.32 -4.10 2.35
CA GLY A 12 1.16 -3.62 3.45
C GLY A 12 0.35 -3.42 4.74
N GLY A 13 -0.76 -4.16 4.89
CA GLY A 13 -1.73 -4.00 5.96
C GLY A 13 -1.26 -4.42 7.35
N ALA A 14 -0.19 -5.21 7.46
CA ALA A 14 0.43 -5.57 8.74
C ALA A 14 1.54 -4.60 9.19
N GLY A 15 1.89 -3.60 8.36
CA GLY A 15 2.80 -2.52 8.70
C GLY A 15 2.18 -1.50 9.67
N LEU A 16 2.97 -0.50 10.10
CA LEU A 16 2.51 0.52 11.05
C LEU A 16 1.30 1.29 10.50
N ILE A 17 1.42 1.92 9.33
CA ILE A 17 0.33 2.71 8.74
C ILE A 17 -0.82 1.79 8.31
N GLY A 18 -0.48 0.63 7.71
CA GLY A 18 -1.46 -0.32 7.20
C GLY A 18 -2.39 -0.85 8.29
N SER A 19 -1.85 -1.27 9.43
CA SER A 19 -2.66 -1.79 10.55
C SER A 19 -3.60 -0.73 11.11
N HIS A 20 -3.14 0.51 11.27
CA HIS A 20 -4.01 1.61 11.69
C HIS A 20 -5.08 1.95 10.63
N THR A 21 -4.75 1.81 9.34
CA THR A 21 -5.75 1.94 8.26
C THR A 21 -6.82 0.85 8.41
N VAL A 22 -6.42 -0.41 8.64
CA VAL A 22 -7.35 -1.51 8.89
C VAL A 22 -8.23 -1.22 10.10
N ASP A 23 -7.65 -0.79 11.23
CA ASP A 23 -8.39 -0.42 12.45
C ASP A 23 -9.42 0.71 12.20
N GLN A 24 -9.10 1.68 11.36
CA GLN A 24 -10.07 2.72 11.00
C GLN A 24 -11.18 2.16 10.12
N LEU A 25 -10.86 1.30 9.16
CA LEU A 25 -11.85 0.69 8.27
C LEU A 25 -12.86 -0.20 9.01
N THR A 26 -12.47 -0.86 10.12
CA THR A 26 -13.41 -1.66 10.93
C THR A 26 -14.50 -0.81 11.57
N LYS A 27 -14.29 0.49 11.76
CA LYS A 27 -15.29 1.43 12.32
C LYS A 27 -16.39 1.82 11.31
N HIS A 28 -16.23 1.41 10.06
CA HIS A 28 -17.18 1.69 8.99
C HIS A 28 -17.93 0.41 8.59
N ASP A 29 -19.08 0.57 7.95
CA ASP A 29 -19.89 -0.55 7.47
C ASP A 29 -19.34 -1.03 6.10
N VAL A 30 -18.14 -1.60 6.12
CA VAL A 30 -17.52 -2.27 4.96
C VAL A 30 -17.93 -3.75 4.95
N LYS A 31 -17.94 -4.36 3.78
CA LYS A 31 -18.30 -5.78 3.62
C LYS A 31 -17.16 -6.71 4.05
N GLU A 32 -15.93 -6.38 3.68
CA GLU A 32 -14.76 -7.20 3.94
C GLU A 32 -13.49 -6.35 3.84
N ILE A 33 -12.51 -6.63 4.68
CA ILE A 33 -11.17 -6.04 4.65
C ILE A 33 -10.16 -7.17 4.52
N ILE A 34 -9.40 -7.17 3.43
CA ILE A 34 -8.36 -8.15 3.16
C ILE A 34 -7.00 -7.51 3.40
N ILE A 35 -6.20 -8.10 4.25
CA ILE A 35 -4.81 -7.71 4.50
C ILE A 35 -3.93 -8.51 3.55
N TYR A 36 -3.20 -7.81 2.68
CA TYR A 36 -2.21 -8.40 1.77
C TYR A 36 -0.82 -7.93 2.19
N ASP A 37 -0.06 -8.80 2.86
CA ASP A 37 1.25 -8.45 3.44
C ASP A 37 2.15 -9.69 3.43
N ASN A 38 3.41 -9.53 3.06
CA ASN A 38 4.40 -10.62 3.08
C ASN A 38 5.11 -10.78 4.43
N PHE A 39 4.77 -9.96 5.41
CA PHE A 39 5.30 -9.94 6.77
C PHE A 39 6.83 -9.79 6.89
N VAL A 40 7.51 -9.27 5.86
CA VAL A 40 8.94 -8.93 5.96
C VAL A 40 9.18 -7.84 7.02
N ARG A 41 8.25 -6.90 7.16
CA ARG A 41 8.24 -5.86 8.20
C ARG A 41 6.93 -5.80 8.99
N GLY A 42 5.85 -6.24 8.38
CA GLY A 42 4.56 -6.38 9.02
C GLY A 42 4.63 -7.37 10.18
N ARG A 43 3.80 -7.17 11.20
CA ARG A 43 3.73 -8.02 12.38
C ARG A 43 2.29 -8.40 12.68
N TYR A 44 2.06 -9.64 13.10
CA TYR A 44 0.74 -10.11 13.51
C TYR A 44 0.21 -9.35 14.72
N GLU A 45 1.09 -8.90 15.62
CA GLU A 45 0.73 -8.12 16.79
C GLU A 45 0.04 -6.81 16.44
N ASN A 46 0.42 -6.19 15.31
CA ASN A 46 -0.22 -4.97 14.80
C ASN A 46 -1.69 -5.18 14.41
N LEU A 47 -2.10 -6.42 14.16
CA LEU A 47 -3.43 -6.80 13.68
C LEU A 47 -4.32 -7.39 14.78
N SER A 48 -3.80 -7.50 16.01
CA SER A 48 -4.45 -8.25 17.11
C SER A 48 -5.87 -7.76 17.42
N GLU A 49 -6.14 -6.47 17.32
CA GLU A 49 -7.48 -5.91 17.52
C GLU A 49 -8.35 -6.04 16.26
N ALA A 50 -7.82 -5.71 15.10
CA ALA A 50 -8.54 -5.78 13.84
C ALA A 50 -9.04 -7.20 13.53
N LEU A 51 -8.24 -8.23 13.81
CA LEU A 51 -8.58 -9.64 13.56
C LEU A 51 -9.70 -10.19 14.46
N LYS A 52 -10.13 -9.45 15.48
CA LYS A 52 -11.34 -9.77 16.25
C LYS A 52 -12.62 -9.50 15.45
N ASP A 53 -12.54 -8.64 14.43
CA ASP A 53 -13.65 -8.36 13.53
C ASP A 53 -13.73 -9.46 12.44
N PRO A 54 -14.83 -10.21 12.32
CA PRO A 54 -14.95 -11.31 11.36
C PRO A 54 -14.88 -10.88 9.89
N ARG A 55 -14.99 -9.58 9.60
CA ARG A 55 -14.84 -9.01 8.26
C ARG A 55 -13.39 -8.86 7.85
N VAL A 56 -12.44 -8.87 8.80
CA VAL A 56 -11.01 -8.72 8.56
C VAL A 56 -10.37 -10.08 8.34
N LYS A 57 -9.64 -10.23 7.24
CA LYS A 57 -8.93 -11.45 6.89
C LYS A 57 -7.53 -11.16 6.38
N ILE A 58 -6.59 -11.98 6.76
CA ILE A 58 -5.27 -12.02 6.10
C ILE A 58 -5.42 -12.90 4.85
N TYR A 59 -4.86 -12.47 3.73
CA TYR A 59 -4.83 -13.28 2.51
C TYR A 59 -3.91 -14.50 2.70
N ASP A 60 -4.42 -15.69 2.49
CA ASP A 60 -3.79 -16.94 2.97
C ASP A 60 -2.55 -17.35 2.16
N ILE A 61 -2.45 -16.91 0.89
CA ILE A 61 -1.43 -17.36 -0.06
C ILE A 61 -0.42 -16.25 -0.30
N GLY A 62 0.42 -15.95 0.70
CA GLY A 62 1.45 -14.92 0.59
C GLY A 62 0.89 -13.48 0.55
N GLY A 63 1.72 -12.53 0.23
CA GLY A 63 1.38 -11.10 0.23
C GLY A 63 2.44 -10.28 -0.48
N ASP A 64 3.20 -10.91 -1.38
CA ASP A 64 4.24 -10.24 -2.15
C ASP A 64 3.66 -9.64 -3.44
N ILE A 65 3.82 -8.33 -3.62
CA ILE A 65 3.37 -7.59 -4.80
C ILE A 65 4.17 -7.91 -6.08
N LEU A 66 5.24 -8.69 -5.96
CA LEU A 66 6.00 -9.20 -7.10
C LEU A 66 5.40 -10.50 -7.67
N GLN A 67 4.55 -11.18 -6.91
CA GLN A 67 3.85 -12.40 -7.33
C GLN A 67 2.51 -12.03 -7.97
N THR A 68 2.54 -11.72 -9.26
CA THR A 68 1.42 -11.11 -9.99
C THR A 68 0.17 -11.97 -10.09
N ASP A 69 0.29 -13.27 -10.20
CA ASP A 69 -0.83 -14.22 -10.25
C ASP A 69 -1.56 -14.32 -8.90
N ILE A 70 -0.81 -14.32 -7.81
CA ILE A 70 -1.35 -14.31 -6.44
C ILE A 70 -2.03 -12.96 -6.15
N LEU A 71 -1.36 -11.86 -6.51
CA LEU A 71 -1.92 -10.51 -6.38
C LEU A 71 -3.21 -10.35 -7.18
N ASP A 72 -3.25 -10.82 -8.43
CA ASP A 72 -4.46 -10.82 -9.25
C ASP A 72 -5.60 -11.60 -8.59
N SER A 73 -5.27 -12.74 -7.98
CA SER A 73 -6.25 -13.54 -7.25
C SER A 73 -6.80 -12.81 -6.02
N ALA A 74 -5.94 -12.14 -5.27
CA ALA A 74 -6.32 -11.35 -4.09
C ALA A 74 -7.25 -10.18 -4.44
N LEU A 75 -7.10 -9.59 -5.62
CA LEU A 75 -7.89 -8.42 -6.06
C LEU A 75 -9.19 -8.79 -6.79
N LYS A 76 -9.53 -10.07 -6.98
CA LYS A 76 -10.80 -10.47 -7.60
C LYS A 76 -12.00 -9.99 -6.80
N GLY A 77 -12.87 -9.20 -7.44
CA GLY A 77 -14.10 -8.69 -6.85
C GLY A 77 -13.87 -7.65 -5.74
N VAL A 78 -12.69 -7.03 -5.70
CA VAL A 78 -12.35 -5.94 -4.79
C VAL A 78 -12.80 -4.61 -5.35
N ASP A 79 -13.40 -3.76 -4.52
CA ASP A 79 -13.86 -2.43 -4.92
C ASP A 79 -12.78 -1.36 -4.77
N GLY A 80 -11.95 -1.46 -3.73
CA GLY A 80 -10.92 -0.47 -3.43
C GLY A 80 -9.65 -1.07 -2.83
N VAL A 81 -8.51 -0.44 -3.12
CA VAL A 81 -7.18 -0.87 -2.67
C VAL A 81 -6.47 0.29 -2.00
N PHE A 82 -5.89 0.04 -0.83
CA PHE A 82 -4.89 0.90 -0.19
C PHE A 82 -3.51 0.27 -0.42
N HIS A 83 -2.65 0.95 -1.14
CA HIS A 83 -1.29 0.47 -1.41
C HIS A 83 -0.28 1.20 -0.54
N LEU A 84 0.14 0.52 0.54
CA LEU A 84 1.04 1.05 1.57
C LEU A 84 2.35 0.26 1.64
N ALA A 85 2.46 -0.86 0.91
CA ALA A 85 3.66 -1.66 0.88
C ALA A 85 4.80 -0.92 0.17
N ALA A 86 5.95 -0.80 0.83
CA ALA A 86 7.18 -0.27 0.27
C ALA A 86 8.38 -0.63 1.14
N LEU A 87 9.56 -0.70 0.55
CA LEU A 87 10.81 -0.57 1.29
C LEU A 87 11.04 0.91 1.62
N TRP A 88 11.39 1.20 2.87
CA TRP A 88 11.56 2.57 3.36
C TRP A 88 12.94 3.14 3.05
N LEU A 89 13.15 4.41 3.38
CA LEU A 89 14.31 5.21 3.02
C LEU A 89 15.67 4.50 3.23
N LEU A 90 15.92 3.97 4.45
CA LEU A 90 17.20 3.34 4.76
C LEU A 90 17.40 2.03 3.98
N GLN A 91 16.34 1.22 3.84
CA GLN A 91 16.40 -0.01 3.03
C GLN A 91 16.63 0.30 1.54
N CYS A 92 16.06 1.38 1.03
CA CYS A 92 16.33 1.81 -0.35
C CYS A 92 17.80 2.20 -0.57
N HIS A 93 18.44 2.77 0.44
CA HIS A 93 19.87 3.09 0.39
C HIS A 93 20.72 1.82 0.47
N GLU A 94 20.39 0.91 1.38
CA GLU A 94 21.16 -0.31 1.65
C GLU A 94 20.96 -1.38 0.58
N TYR A 95 19.72 -1.52 0.06
CA TYR A 95 19.31 -2.53 -0.91
C TYR A 95 18.60 -1.92 -2.14
N PRO A 96 19.30 -1.11 -2.95
CA PRO A 96 18.66 -0.34 -4.03
C PRO A 96 17.99 -1.21 -5.10
N GLN A 97 18.55 -2.38 -5.41
CA GLN A 97 17.92 -3.31 -6.35
C GLN A 97 16.59 -3.85 -5.82
N SER A 98 16.56 -4.31 -4.58
CA SER A 98 15.32 -4.77 -3.94
C SER A 98 14.29 -3.65 -3.82
N ALA A 99 14.75 -2.42 -3.57
CA ALA A 99 13.89 -1.25 -3.52
C ALA A 99 13.27 -0.93 -4.89
N PHE A 100 14.04 -1.01 -5.97
CA PHE A 100 13.51 -0.87 -7.33
C PHE A 100 12.43 -1.94 -7.60
N GLU A 101 12.74 -3.20 -7.34
CA GLU A 101 11.80 -4.29 -7.56
C GLU A 101 10.50 -4.06 -6.76
N THR A 102 10.59 -3.80 -5.46
CA THR A 102 9.41 -3.65 -4.61
C THR A 102 8.66 -2.35 -4.87
N ASN A 103 9.36 -1.21 -4.83
CA ASN A 103 8.68 0.09 -4.83
C ASN A 103 8.25 0.53 -6.24
N VAL A 104 9.01 0.18 -7.28
CA VAL A 104 8.70 0.58 -8.66
C VAL A 104 7.92 -0.54 -9.37
N ARG A 105 8.56 -1.70 -9.56
CA ARG A 105 7.92 -2.81 -10.27
C ARG A 105 6.72 -3.37 -9.52
N GLY A 106 6.83 -3.53 -8.20
CA GLY A 106 5.73 -3.99 -7.35
C GLY A 106 4.54 -3.03 -7.39
N THR A 107 4.77 -1.71 -7.32
CA THR A 107 3.72 -0.70 -7.45
C THR A 107 3.05 -0.76 -8.84
N PHE A 108 3.84 -0.90 -9.89
CA PHE A 108 3.30 -1.11 -11.24
C PHE A 108 2.42 -2.38 -11.32
N ASN A 109 2.85 -3.48 -10.71
CA ASN A 109 2.06 -4.71 -10.65
C ASN A 109 0.72 -4.50 -9.93
N VAL A 110 0.71 -3.75 -8.82
CA VAL A 110 -0.52 -3.39 -8.09
C VAL A 110 -1.47 -2.60 -8.98
N MET A 111 -0.98 -1.56 -9.66
CA MET A 111 -1.78 -0.74 -10.56
C MET A 111 -2.37 -1.58 -11.70
N ASN A 112 -1.54 -2.39 -12.34
CA ASN A 112 -1.94 -3.27 -13.43
C ASN A 112 -2.99 -4.30 -12.99
N SER A 113 -2.79 -4.90 -11.81
CA SER A 113 -3.76 -5.83 -11.22
C SER A 113 -5.08 -5.14 -10.86
N CYS A 114 -5.04 -3.91 -10.36
CA CYS A 114 -6.24 -3.09 -10.14
C CYS A 114 -7.04 -2.87 -11.42
N VAL A 115 -6.37 -2.50 -12.52
CA VAL A 115 -7.00 -2.31 -13.83
C VAL A 115 -7.62 -3.62 -14.32
N LYS A 116 -6.86 -4.71 -14.30
CA LYS A 116 -7.27 -6.04 -14.76
C LYS A 116 -8.52 -6.55 -14.01
N ASN A 117 -8.60 -6.30 -12.70
CA ASN A 117 -9.70 -6.74 -11.86
C ASN A 117 -10.84 -5.72 -11.73
N GLY A 118 -10.76 -4.58 -12.39
CA GLY A 118 -11.79 -3.55 -12.40
C GLY A 118 -11.98 -2.86 -11.04
N VAL A 119 -10.92 -2.76 -10.24
CA VAL A 119 -10.90 -2.02 -8.97
C VAL A 119 -11.30 -0.56 -9.24
N LYS A 120 -12.21 -0.04 -8.43
CA LYS A 120 -12.81 1.29 -8.65
C LYS A 120 -11.99 2.43 -8.06
N ARG A 121 -11.20 2.17 -7.03
CA ARG A 121 -10.36 3.17 -6.36
C ARG A 121 -9.08 2.53 -5.85
N LEU A 122 -7.95 3.13 -6.22
CA LEU A 122 -6.65 2.88 -5.63
C LEU A 122 -6.24 4.12 -4.84
N VAL A 123 -5.81 3.93 -3.59
CA VAL A 123 -5.15 4.95 -2.77
C VAL A 123 -3.70 4.52 -2.61
N TYR A 124 -2.79 5.29 -3.16
CA TYR A 124 -1.36 5.05 -3.07
C TYR A 124 -0.73 5.96 -2.02
N SER A 125 0.10 5.40 -1.16
CA SER A 125 0.86 6.19 -0.19
C SER A 125 2.16 6.68 -0.82
N SER A 126 2.18 7.95 -1.21
CA SER A 126 3.40 8.64 -1.59
C SER A 126 4.24 9.04 -0.37
N SER A 127 5.06 10.05 -0.46
CA SER A 127 5.93 10.51 0.62
C SER A 127 6.34 11.95 0.42
N ALA A 128 6.53 12.70 1.50
CA ALA A 128 7.17 14.02 1.45
C ALA A 128 8.59 13.99 0.84
N SER A 129 9.23 12.81 0.78
CA SER A 129 10.52 12.63 0.10
C SER A 129 10.49 12.93 -1.40
N VAL A 130 9.30 12.98 -2.03
CA VAL A 130 9.16 13.38 -3.44
C VAL A 130 9.49 14.86 -3.64
N TYR A 131 9.26 15.67 -2.61
CA TYR A 131 9.52 17.11 -2.64
C TYR A 131 10.97 17.47 -2.27
N GLY A 132 11.70 16.59 -1.58
CA GLY A 132 13.05 16.89 -1.09
C GLY A 132 13.07 18.07 -0.11
N ASP A 133 14.10 18.92 -0.22
CA ASP A 133 14.16 20.15 0.55
C ASP A 133 13.11 21.16 0.04
N ALA A 134 12.44 21.82 0.96
CA ALA A 134 11.42 22.81 0.63
C ALA A 134 12.01 23.98 -0.18
N VAL A 135 11.43 24.26 -1.34
CA VAL A 135 11.70 25.50 -2.10
C VAL A 135 10.66 26.58 -1.79
N GLU A 136 9.52 26.18 -1.24
CA GLU A 136 8.44 27.04 -0.75
C GLU A 136 7.89 26.49 0.58
N GLU A 137 7.52 27.38 1.50
CA GLU A 137 6.95 27.03 2.79
C GLU A 137 5.63 27.79 3.03
N PRO A 138 4.55 27.08 3.43
CA PRO A 138 4.46 25.63 3.61
C PRO A 138 4.48 24.88 2.27
N MET A 139 5.04 23.68 2.25
CA MET A 139 4.94 22.78 1.09
C MET A 139 3.48 22.39 0.87
N THR A 140 2.99 22.58 -0.34
CA THR A 140 1.67 22.15 -0.80
C THR A 140 1.77 21.01 -1.79
N GLU A 141 0.65 20.48 -2.25
CA GLU A 141 0.62 19.43 -3.27
C GLU A 141 1.16 19.91 -4.63
N ASP A 142 1.18 21.23 -4.87
CA ASP A 142 1.73 21.84 -6.09
C ASP A 142 3.24 22.07 -6.02
N HIS A 143 3.89 21.75 -4.89
CA HIS A 143 5.32 21.89 -4.72
C HIS A 143 6.07 21.04 -5.76
N PRO A 144 7.10 21.55 -6.44
CA PRO A 144 7.83 20.79 -7.45
C PRO A 144 8.52 19.55 -6.86
N PHE A 145 8.62 18.49 -7.66
CA PHE A 145 9.44 17.33 -7.30
C PHE A 145 10.90 17.72 -7.30
N ASN A 146 11.48 17.73 -6.12
CA ASN A 146 12.88 18.09 -5.86
C ASN A 146 13.57 17.04 -5.02
N ASN A 147 13.24 15.77 -5.24
CA ASN A 147 13.77 14.67 -4.44
C ASN A 147 15.28 14.56 -4.58
N GLN A 148 15.96 14.13 -3.51
CA GLN A 148 17.42 14.01 -3.43
C GLN A 148 17.86 12.58 -3.03
N ASN A 149 16.95 11.63 -2.99
CA ASN A 149 17.25 10.27 -2.59
C ASN A 149 16.48 9.22 -3.41
N PHE A 150 17.02 8.01 -3.45
CA PHE A 150 16.44 6.94 -4.25
C PHE A 150 15.01 6.56 -3.81
N TYR A 151 14.72 6.61 -2.51
CA TYR A 151 13.36 6.35 -2.01
C TYR A 151 12.34 7.34 -2.58
N GLY A 152 12.64 8.65 -2.54
CA GLY A 152 11.79 9.67 -3.14
C GLY A 152 11.58 9.44 -4.64
N ALA A 153 12.65 9.07 -5.38
CA ALA A 153 12.54 8.74 -6.79
C ALA A 153 11.58 7.55 -7.03
N THR A 154 11.64 6.49 -6.19
CA THR A 154 10.71 5.35 -6.30
C THR A 154 9.27 5.74 -6.01
N LYS A 155 9.05 6.75 -5.14
CA LYS A 155 7.71 7.25 -4.83
C LYS A 155 7.14 8.11 -5.95
N ILE A 156 7.95 8.97 -6.58
CA ILE A 156 7.58 9.73 -7.79
C ILE A 156 7.15 8.78 -8.91
N CYS A 157 7.84 7.64 -9.09
CA CYS A 157 7.44 6.65 -10.09
C CYS A 157 6.02 6.08 -9.87
N GLY A 158 5.50 6.13 -8.65
CA GLY A 158 4.17 5.65 -8.32
C GLY A 158 3.07 6.69 -8.53
N GLU A 159 3.42 7.98 -8.55
CA GLU A 159 2.51 9.09 -8.86
C GLU A 159 2.28 9.24 -10.37
#